data_6e16379bcc65470ca4aa4ccff69316c3
#
_entry.id   6e16379bcc65470ca4aa4ccff69316c3
#
_cell.length_a   1.000
_cell.length_b   1.000
_cell.length_c   1.000
_cell.angle_alpha   90.00
_cell.angle_beta   90.00
_cell.angle_gamma   90.00
#
_symmetry.space_group_name_H-M   'P 1'
#
loop_
_entity.id
_entity.type
_entity.pdbx_description
1 polymer ?
#
loop_
_entity_poly.entity_id
_entity_poly.type
_entity_poly.pdbx_seq_one_letter_code
_entity_poly.pdbx_strand_id
1 'polypeptide(L)'
;MEKSAELLERIAASEPIARKLEAIQRSEWPVRFSHVIEPAQPFLAAVLANAHRSPRLNKRNAPDSTIWVLCPSVHSQEMFYESLLNWQPDALFLPEAELSEIENILPDPEIAAERLALFLQIERNSAGIIVATRAALHQAAQKGKSLDSAVVQLRRGTTTRMEELLERLAASGYERVSQVTIRGQFAV
;
A
#
# COMPACT_ATOMS: atom_id res chain seq x y z
N MET A 1 19.36 -9.15 -4.82
CA MET A 1 18.30 -9.56 -3.89
C MET A 1 18.83 -10.41 -2.74
N GLU A 2 19.60 -11.50 -2.96
CA GLU A 2 20.13 -12.37 -1.90
C GLU A 2 21.03 -11.61 -0.88
N LYS A 3 21.97 -10.79 -1.37
CA LYS A 3 22.85 -9.97 -0.52
C LYS A 3 22.11 -8.93 0.33
N SER A 4 21.00 -8.39 -0.18
CA SER A 4 20.19 -7.41 0.57
C SER A 4 19.45 -8.10 1.73
N ALA A 5 18.89 -9.29 1.51
CA ALA A 5 18.23 -10.06 2.55
C ALA A 5 19.21 -10.45 3.67
N GLU A 6 20.41 -10.92 3.31
CA GLU A 6 21.47 -11.24 4.28
C GLU A 6 21.87 -10.03 5.14
N LEU A 7 21.99 -8.86 4.53
CA LEU A 7 22.28 -7.63 5.26
C LEU A 7 21.16 -7.26 6.25
N LEU A 8 19.91 -7.35 5.82
CA LEU A 8 18.76 -7.09 6.69
C LEU A 8 18.73 -8.04 7.90
N GLU A 9 19.02 -9.34 7.70
CA GLU A 9 19.09 -10.31 8.78
C GLU A 9 20.24 -10.03 9.75
N ARG A 10 21.43 -9.69 9.26
CA ARG A 10 22.58 -9.35 10.08
C ARG A 10 22.32 -8.12 10.95
N ILE A 11 21.68 -7.10 10.39
CA ILE A 11 21.32 -5.89 11.16
C ILE A 11 20.23 -6.20 12.18
N ALA A 12 19.21 -6.99 11.81
CA ALA A 12 18.17 -7.43 12.75
C ALA A 12 18.74 -8.21 13.94
N ALA A 13 19.80 -8.98 13.72
CA ALA A 13 20.50 -9.74 14.76
C ALA A 13 21.47 -8.91 15.62
N SER A 14 21.75 -7.66 15.25
CA SER A 14 22.60 -6.78 16.06
C SER A 14 21.93 -6.46 17.42
N GLU A 15 22.73 -6.43 18.49
CA GLU A 15 22.22 -6.30 19.86
C GLU A 15 21.23 -5.13 20.04
N PRO A 16 21.49 -3.89 19.54
CA PRO A 16 20.58 -2.77 19.75
C PRO A 16 19.24 -2.97 19.02
N ILE A 17 19.23 -3.62 17.85
CA ILE A 17 17.99 -3.87 17.09
C ILE A 17 17.26 -5.10 17.64
N ALA A 18 17.97 -6.18 17.93
CA ALA A 18 17.40 -7.42 18.48
C ALA A 18 16.61 -7.16 19.77
N ARG A 19 17.16 -6.37 20.70
CA ARG A 19 16.45 -5.97 21.94
C ARG A 19 15.14 -5.24 21.65
N LYS A 20 15.13 -4.35 20.65
CA LYS A 20 13.91 -3.61 20.28
C LYS A 20 12.89 -4.49 19.58
N LEU A 21 13.33 -5.43 18.74
CA LEU A 21 12.47 -6.44 18.13
C LEU A 21 11.84 -7.34 19.20
N GLU A 22 12.58 -7.75 20.23
CA GLU A 22 12.03 -8.49 21.36
C GLU A 22 10.98 -7.69 22.14
N ALA A 23 11.20 -6.40 22.37
CA ALA A 23 10.22 -5.52 23.01
C ALA A 23 8.92 -5.44 22.17
N ILE A 24 9.05 -5.29 20.84
CA ILE A 24 7.91 -5.33 19.92
C ILE A 24 7.15 -6.65 20.04
N GLN A 25 7.84 -7.79 20.07
CA GLN A 25 7.23 -9.11 20.22
C GLN A 25 6.50 -9.29 21.56
N ARG A 26 7.00 -8.66 22.62
CA ARG A 26 6.34 -8.65 23.94
C ARG A 26 5.20 -7.65 24.05
N SER A 27 4.91 -6.91 22.95
CA SER A 27 3.91 -5.82 22.93
C SER A 27 4.24 -4.68 23.89
N GLU A 28 5.49 -4.38 24.10
CA GLU A 28 5.99 -3.27 24.89
C GLU A 28 5.99 -2.00 24.02
N TRP A 29 4.88 -1.29 23.97
CA TRP A 29 4.71 -0.10 23.14
C TRP A 29 4.69 1.20 23.95
N PRO A 30 5.20 2.31 23.41
CA PRO A 30 5.90 2.47 22.13
C PRO A 30 7.38 2.09 22.18
N VAL A 31 7.91 1.48 21.12
CA VAL A 31 9.35 1.25 20.96
C VAL A 31 9.97 2.38 20.14
N ARG A 32 10.98 3.04 20.70
CA ARG A 32 11.64 4.18 20.05
C ARG A 32 13.01 3.80 19.51
N PHE A 33 13.27 4.21 18.27
CA PHE A 33 14.59 4.13 17.64
C PHE A 33 15.19 5.54 17.60
N SER A 34 16.13 5.79 18.54
CA SER A 34 16.82 7.08 18.63
C SER A 34 18.03 7.12 17.69
N HIS A 35 18.41 8.32 17.27
CA HIS A 35 19.62 8.56 16.47
C HIS A 35 19.63 7.90 15.09
N VAL A 36 18.46 7.57 14.53
CA VAL A 36 18.32 7.12 13.16
C VAL A 36 18.23 8.35 12.26
N ILE A 37 19.25 8.56 11.44
CA ILE A 37 19.24 9.65 10.46
C ILE A 37 18.17 9.39 9.40
N GLU A 38 17.59 10.44 8.86
CA GLU A 38 16.47 10.35 7.92
C GLU A 38 16.73 9.37 6.74
N PRO A 39 17.88 9.41 6.04
CA PRO A 39 18.17 8.48 4.95
C PRO A 39 18.24 6.99 5.37
N ALA A 40 18.44 6.70 6.66
CA ALA A 40 18.48 5.33 7.17
C ALA A 40 17.12 4.79 7.62
N GLN A 41 16.09 5.64 7.71
CA GLN A 41 14.76 5.24 8.16
C GLN A 41 14.09 4.21 7.23
N PRO A 42 14.13 4.34 5.88
CA PRO A 42 13.59 3.34 4.97
C PRO A 42 14.27 1.98 5.11
N PHE A 43 15.60 1.97 5.31
CA PHE A 43 16.34 0.75 5.58
C PHE A 43 15.90 0.11 6.90
N LEU A 44 15.74 0.89 7.97
CA LEU A 44 15.25 0.39 9.25
C LEU A 44 13.84 -0.21 9.11
N ALA A 45 12.94 0.44 8.37
CA ALA A 45 11.61 -0.11 8.09
C ALA A 45 11.68 -1.47 7.38
N ALA A 46 12.60 -1.60 6.42
CA ALA A 46 12.83 -2.88 5.74
C ALA A 46 13.37 -3.95 6.71
N VAL A 47 14.29 -3.60 7.63
CA VAL A 47 14.78 -4.52 8.67
C VAL A 47 13.63 -5.00 9.55
N LEU A 48 12.77 -4.09 10.01
CA LEU A 48 11.61 -4.42 10.84
C LEU A 48 10.62 -5.32 10.11
N ALA A 49 10.34 -5.04 8.84
CA ALA A 49 9.44 -5.85 8.01
C ALA A 49 10.00 -7.25 7.76
N ASN A 50 11.29 -7.36 7.45
CA ASN A 50 11.94 -8.64 7.25
C ASN A 50 11.93 -9.48 8.56
N ALA A 51 12.23 -8.85 9.68
CA ALA A 51 12.19 -9.49 10.99
C ALA A 51 10.76 -9.95 11.35
N HIS A 52 9.76 -9.15 11.01
CA HIS A 52 8.35 -9.48 11.27
C HIS A 52 7.85 -10.67 10.44
N ARG A 53 8.27 -10.79 9.19
CA ARG A 53 7.97 -11.91 8.30
C ARG A 53 8.76 -13.18 8.64
N SER A 54 9.88 -13.06 9.35
CA SER A 54 10.74 -14.21 9.66
C SER A 54 10.09 -15.17 10.67
N PRO A 55 9.91 -16.46 10.34
CA PRO A 55 9.35 -17.44 11.26
C PRO A 55 10.14 -17.58 12.57
N ARG A 56 11.46 -17.26 12.52
CA ARG A 56 12.36 -17.31 13.67
C ARG A 56 12.05 -16.23 14.72
N LEU A 57 11.55 -15.09 14.25
CA LEU A 57 11.28 -13.92 15.09
C LEU A 57 9.78 -13.75 15.37
N ASN A 58 8.92 -14.24 14.49
CA ASN A 58 7.47 -14.15 14.64
C ASN A 58 6.89 -15.42 15.27
N LYS A 59 7.02 -15.54 16.59
CA LYS A 59 6.47 -16.70 17.35
C LYS A 59 4.94 -16.77 17.39
N ARG A 60 4.24 -15.72 16.95
CA ARG A 60 2.77 -15.63 17.05
C ARG A 60 2.03 -16.11 15.80
N ASN A 61 2.73 -16.63 14.78
CA ASN A 61 2.09 -17.07 13.53
C ASN A 61 1.01 -16.10 13.01
N ALA A 62 1.23 -14.78 13.13
CA ALA A 62 0.38 -13.79 12.51
C ALA A 62 0.78 -13.70 11.02
N PRO A 63 0.09 -14.43 10.12
CA PRO A 63 0.61 -14.66 8.77
C PRO A 63 0.68 -13.39 7.93
N ASP A 64 -0.13 -12.37 8.20
CA ASP A 64 -0.35 -11.29 7.24
C ASP A 64 -0.49 -9.91 7.88
N SER A 65 0.37 -9.58 8.84
CA SER A 65 0.32 -8.23 9.38
C SER A 65 1.03 -7.24 8.49
N THR A 66 0.28 -6.27 8.01
CA THR A 66 0.75 -5.12 7.26
C THR A 66 1.45 -4.13 8.17
N ILE A 67 2.61 -3.66 7.76
CA ILE A 67 3.32 -2.56 8.44
C ILE A 67 2.94 -1.25 7.76
N TRP A 68 2.43 -0.32 8.56
CA TRP A 68 2.13 1.04 8.10
C TRP A 68 3.24 1.98 8.51
N VAL A 69 3.81 2.66 7.52
CA VAL A 69 4.77 3.75 7.72
C VAL A 69 4.04 5.07 7.51
N LEU A 70 4.04 5.91 8.54
CA LEU A 70 3.39 7.22 8.48
C LEU A 70 4.42 8.32 8.33
N CYS A 71 4.35 9.02 7.22
CA CYS A 71 5.18 10.17 6.90
C CYS A 71 4.44 11.49 7.24
N PRO A 72 5.18 12.53 7.64
CA PRO A 72 4.58 13.81 8.04
C PRO A 72 4.04 14.64 6.86
N SER A 73 4.52 14.39 5.65
CA SER A 73 4.12 15.10 4.43
C SER A 73 4.20 14.20 3.20
N VAL A 74 3.56 14.60 2.11
CA VAL A 74 3.62 13.91 0.80
C VAL A 74 5.07 13.83 0.31
N HIS A 75 5.82 14.93 0.37
CA HIS A 75 7.23 14.94 -0.04
C HIS A 75 8.07 13.93 0.77
N SER A 76 7.91 13.88 2.10
CA SER A 76 8.61 12.89 2.93
C SER A 76 8.18 11.46 2.61
N GLN A 77 6.92 11.26 2.26
CA GLN A 77 6.36 9.97 1.86
C GLN A 77 7.00 9.48 0.56
N GLU A 78 7.09 10.33 -0.45
CA GLU A 78 7.71 10.02 -1.75
C GLU A 78 9.18 9.64 -1.59
N MET A 79 9.96 10.49 -0.92
CA MET A 79 11.39 10.24 -0.68
C MET A 79 11.63 8.95 0.12
N PHE A 80 10.79 8.70 1.13
CA PHE A 80 10.85 7.49 1.92
C PHE A 80 10.53 6.26 1.07
N TYR A 81 9.45 6.32 0.29
CA TYR A 81 8.99 5.22 -0.55
C TYR A 81 10.02 4.85 -1.63
N GLU A 82 10.54 5.82 -2.37
CA GLU A 82 11.60 5.60 -3.37
C GLU A 82 12.83 4.92 -2.76
N SER A 83 13.26 5.37 -1.59
CA SER A 83 14.39 4.78 -0.88
C SER A 83 14.07 3.37 -0.37
N LEU A 84 12.82 3.13 0.07
CA LEU A 84 12.36 1.83 0.57
C LEU A 84 12.33 0.77 -0.53
N LEU A 85 11.98 1.12 -1.76
CA LEU A 85 11.91 0.20 -2.90
C LEU A 85 13.24 -0.50 -3.19
N ASN A 86 14.38 0.08 -2.81
CA ASN A 86 15.69 -0.58 -2.92
C ASN A 86 15.82 -1.81 -2.00
N TRP A 87 15.02 -1.88 -0.95
CA TRP A 87 15.06 -2.92 0.08
C TRP A 87 13.82 -3.81 0.07
N GLN A 88 12.67 -3.23 -0.27
CA GLN A 88 11.34 -3.85 -0.31
C GLN A 88 10.63 -3.45 -1.61
N PRO A 89 10.91 -4.14 -2.72
CA PRO A 89 10.32 -3.80 -4.03
C PRO A 89 8.81 -3.95 -4.09
N ASP A 90 8.22 -4.71 -3.15
CA ASP A 90 6.80 -4.97 -2.99
C ASP A 90 6.11 -4.00 -2.01
N ALA A 91 6.82 -2.95 -1.56
CA ALA A 91 6.22 -1.89 -0.76
C ALA A 91 5.14 -1.16 -1.55
N LEU A 92 4.11 -0.72 -0.84
CA LEU A 92 2.95 -0.04 -1.43
C LEU A 92 2.91 1.42 -1.00
N PHE A 93 2.38 2.27 -1.86
CA PHE A 93 2.21 3.69 -1.64
C PHE A 93 0.72 4.03 -1.57
N LEU A 94 0.28 4.68 -0.49
CA LEU A 94 -1.09 5.19 -0.39
C LEU A 94 -1.09 6.67 -0.75
N PRO A 95 -1.53 7.05 -1.96
CA PRO A 95 -1.54 8.44 -2.35
C PRO A 95 -2.59 9.23 -1.58
N GLU A 96 -2.29 10.50 -1.31
CA GLU A 96 -3.23 11.46 -0.78
C GLU A 96 -4.10 12.00 -1.92
N ALA A 97 -5.41 11.90 -1.81
CA ALA A 97 -6.31 12.55 -2.74
C ALA A 97 -6.34 14.05 -2.45
N GLU A 98 -6.20 14.88 -3.46
CA GLU A 98 -6.44 16.30 -3.31
C GLU A 98 -7.91 16.54 -2.98
N LEU A 99 -8.18 16.80 -1.71
CA LEU A 99 -9.49 17.28 -1.28
C LEU A 99 -9.51 18.79 -1.54
N SER A 100 -10.06 19.19 -2.67
CA SER A 100 -10.37 20.58 -2.86
C SER A 100 -11.50 20.93 -1.88
N GLU A 101 -11.25 21.86 -0.96
CA GLU A 101 -12.29 22.47 -0.11
C GLU A 101 -13.25 23.33 -0.96
N ILE A 102 -12.94 23.54 -2.23
CA ILE A 102 -13.78 24.23 -3.18
C ILE A 102 -14.85 23.24 -3.66
N GLU A 103 -16.09 23.48 -3.34
CA GLU A 103 -17.25 22.70 -3.73
C GLU A 103 -17.22 22.32 -5.21
N ASN A 104 -17.36 21.02 -5.51
CA ASN A 104 -17.52 20.41 -6.83
C ASN A 104 -16.26 20.07 -7.66
N ILE A 105 -15.06 20.07 -7.13
CA ILE A 105 -13.94 19.41 -7.85
C ILE A 105 -14.00 17.93 -7.51
N LEU A 106 -14.30 17.11 -8.52
CA LEU A 106 -14.19 15.66 -8.40
C LEU A 106 -12.74 15.27 -8.12
N PRO A 107 -12.49 14.30 -7.21
CA PRO A 107 -11.16 13.78 -7.00
C PRO A 107 -10.53 13.33 -8.31
N ASP A 108 -9.22 13.52 -8.43
CA ASP A 108 -8.48 13.01 -9.59
C ASP A 108 -8.77 11.50 -9.78
N PRO A 109 -9.34 11.11 -10.93
CA PRO A 109 -9.71 9.72 -11.17
C PRO A 109 -8.50 8.78 -11.19
N GLU A 110 -7.30 9.28 -11.47
CA GLU A 110 -6.07 8.48 -11.40
C GLU A 110 -5.71 8.14 -9.96
N ILE A 111 -5.70 9.15 -9.08
CA ILE A 111 -5.44 8.95 -7.64
C ILE A 111 -6.53 8.06 -7.02
N ALA A 112 -7.79 8.28 -7.38
CA ALA A 112 -8.88 7.44 -6.90
C ALA A 112 -8.71 5.97 -7.33
N ALA A 113 -8.29 5.71 -8.56
CA ALA A 113 -8.03 4.38 -9.06
C ALA A 113 -6.82 3.71 -8.40
N GLU A 114 -5.74 4.46 -8.13
CA GLU A 114 -4.56 3.96 -7.41
C GLU A 114 -4.91 3.57 -5.98
N ARG A 115 -5.67 4.41 -5.28
CA ARG A 115 -6.16 4.10 -3.92
C ARG A 115 -7.04 2.84 -3.92
N LEU A 116 -7.95 2.71 -4.88
CA LEU A 116 -8.80 1.54 -5.01
C LEU A 116 -7.99 0.28 -5.28
N ALA A 117 -7.02 0.33 -6.18
CA ALA A 117 -6.13 -0.79 -6.47
C ALA A 117 -5.34 -1.24 -5.23
N LEU A 118 -4.86 -0.28 -4.42
CA LEU A 118 -4.19 -0.56 -3.16
C LEU A 118 -5.12 -1.27 -2.17
N PHE A 119 -6.35 -0.79 -1.99
CA PHE A 119 -7.31 -1.42 -1.06
C PHE A 119 -7.68 -2.84 -1.49
N LEU A 120 -7.85 -3.09 -2.80
CA LEU A 120 -8.04 -4.44 -3.33
C LEU A 120 -6.84 -5.35 -3.04
N GLN A 121 -5.63 -4.82 -3.11
CA GLN A 121 -4.42 -5.58 -2.80
C GLN A 121 -4.33 -5.90 -1.29
N ILE A 122 -4.71 -4.97 -0.42
CA ILE A 122 -4.78 -5.20 1.02
C ILE A 122 -5.83 -6.28 1.36
N GLU A 123 -7.01 -6.21 0.75
CA GLU A 123 -8.08 -7.21 0.93
C GLU A 123 -7.64 -8.63 0.55
N ARG A 124 -6.78 -8.74 -0.46
CA ARG A 124 -6.22 -10.02 -0.94
C ARG A 124 -5.01 -10.51 -0.16
N ASN A 125 -4.69 -9.90 0.97
CA ASN A 125 -3.60 -10.27 1.88
C ASN A 125 -2.20 -10.23 1.27
N SER A 126 -1.91 -9.28 0.43
CA SER A 126 -0.61 -9.19 -0.21
C SER A 126 0.23 -7.97 0.21
N ALA A 127 -0.21 -7.24 1.23
CA ALA A 127 0.49 -6.03 1.65
C ALA A 127 1.55 -6.31 2.74
N GLY A 128 2.82 -6.01 2.44
CA GLY A 128 3.91 -6.09 3.40
C GLY A 128 4.14 -4.78 4.15
N ILE A 129 4.55 -3.74 3.41
CA ILE A 129 4.73 -2.38 3.92
C ILE A 129 3.88 -1.43 3.09
N ILE A 130 3.16 -0.55 3.76
CA ILE A 130 2.41 0.53 3.12
C ILE A 130 2.94 1.85 3.65
N VAL A 131 3.35 2.74 2.75
CA VAL A 131 3.80 4.10 3.10
C VAL A 131 2.65 5.08 2.85
N ALA A 132 2.29 5.85 3.85
CA ALA A 132 1.16 6.76 3.83
C ALA A 132 1.46 8.06 4.56
N THR A 133 0.68 9.11 4.27
CA THR A 133 0.56 10.26 5.17
C THR A 133 -0.60 10.05 6.14
N ARG A 134 -0.61 10.82 7.22
CA ARG A 134 -1.76 10.84 8.14
C ARG A 134 -3.03 11.32 7.42
N ALA A 135 -2.91 12.30 6.53
CA ALA A 135 -4.03 12.83 5.76
C ALA A 135 -4.60 11.75 4.83
N ALA A 136 -3.76 11.01 4.10
CA ALA A 136 -4.19 9.90 3.25
C ALA A 136 -5.00 8.84 4.00
N LEU A 137 -4.64 8.54 5.25
CA LEU A 137 -5.37 7.58 6.10
C LEU A 137 -6.73 8.10 6.58
N HIS A 138 -6.87 9.42 6.80
CA HIS A 138 -8.14 10.03 7.20
C HIS A 138 -9.13 10.17 6.05
N GLN A 139 -8.67 10.07 4.82
CA GLN A 139 -9.54 10.12 3.65
C GLN A 139 -10.40 8.86 3.55
N ALA A 140 -11.68 9.05 3.25
CA ALA A 140 -12.63 7.95 3.21
C ALA A 140 -12.22 6.87 2.20
N ALA A 141 -12.17 5.63 2.67
CA ALA A 141 -12.28 4.47 1.80
C ALA A 141 -13.76 4.21 1.52
N GLN A 142 -14.09 3.72 0.34
CA GLN A 142 -15.45 3.29 0.07
C GLN A 142 -15.89 2.24 1.10
N LYS A 143 -16.91 2.60 1.90
CA LYS A 143 -17.56 1.65 2.79
C LYS A 143 -18.56 0.85 1.96
N GLY A 144 -18.46 -0.45 1.96
CA GLY A 144 -19.48 -1.24 1.31
C GLY A 144 -19.07 -2.67 1.01
N LYS A 145 -19.90 -3.36 0.27
CA LYS A 145 -19.71 -4.73 -0.22
C LYS A 145 -18.26 -4.94 -0.65
N SER A 146 -17.72 -6.13 -0.40
CA SER A 146 -16.36 -6.50 -0.81
C SER A 146 -15.96 -5.81 -2.11
N LEU A 147 -14.84 -5.11 -2.10
CA LEU A 147 -14.32 -4.43 -3.29
C LEU A 147 -14.21 -5.38 -4.48
N ASP A 148 -13.91 -6.65 -4.20
CA ASP A 148 -13.89 -7.72 -5.23
C ASP A 148 -15.23 -7.88 -5.97
N SER A 149 -16.37 -7.63 -5.33
CA SER A 149 -17.68 -7.71 -5.99
C SER A 149 -17.93 -6.56 -6.96
N ALA A 150 -17.21 -5.45 -6.80
CA ALA A 150 -17.28 -4.29 -7.69
C ALA A 150 -16.30 -4.37 -8.87
N VAL A 151 -15.37 -5.33 -8.84
CA VAL A 151 -14.35 -5.51 -9.88
C VAL A 151 -14.87 -6.36 -11.01
N VAL A 152 -14.73 -5.89 -12.24
CA VAL A 152 -14.95 -6.67 -13.46
C VAL A 152 -13.62 -7.27 -13.91
N GLN A 153 -13.47 -8.58 -13.81
CA GLN A 153 -12.25 -9.26 -14.28
C GLN A 153 -12.46 -9.77 -15.69
N LEU A 154 -11.66 -9.26 -16.63
CA LEU A 154 -11.57 -9.77 -18.00
C LEU A 154 -10.30 -10.61 -18.14
N ARG A 155 -10.45 -11.86 -18.55
CA ARG A 155 -9.30 -12.76 -18.77
C ARG A 155 -9.23 -13.18 -20.23
N ARG A 156 -8.02 -13.26 -20.77
CA ARG A 156 -7.81 -13.79 -22.11
C ARG A 156 -8.34 -15.24 -22.19
N GLY A 157 -9.15 -15.51 -23.22
CA GLY A 157 -9.77 -16.83 -23.42
C GLY A 157 -11.14 -17.02 -22.74
N THR A 158 -11.65 -16.03 -22.00
CA THR A 158 -13.04 -16.05 -21.53
C THR A 158 -13.96 -15.33 -22.50
N THR A 159 -15.15 -15.87 -22.72
CA THR A 159 -16.19 -15.21 -23.51
C THR A 159 -17.00 -14.30 -22.60
N THR A 160 -17.04 -13.02 -22.92
CA THR A 160 -17.87 -12.02 -22.24
C THR A 160 -18.80 -11.39 -23.25
N ARG A 161 -20.10 -11.29 -22.92
CA ARG A 161 -21.06 -10.60 -23.79
C ARG A 161 -20.80 -9.10 -23.73
N MET A 162 -20.63 -8.49 -24.90
CA MET A 162 -20.30 -7.07 -25.01
C MET A 162 -21.36 -6.19 -24.35
N GLU A 163 -22.64 -6.48 -24.59
CA GLU A 163 -23.75 -5.71 -24.04
C GLU A 163 -23.73 -5.71 -22.49
N GLU A 164 -23.52 -6.86 -21.87
CA GLU A 164 -23.44 -6.99 -20.41
C GLU A 164 -22.25 -6.21 -19.84
N LEU A 165 -21.12 -6.20 -20.54
CA LEU A 165 -19.94 -5.44 -20.13
C LEU A 165 -20.22 -3.93 -20.18
N LEU A 166 -20.83 -3.45 -21.27
CA LEU A 166 -21.16 -2.05 -21.46
C LEU A 166 -22.18 -1.55 -20.43
N GLU A 167 -23.21 -2.34 -20.15
CA GLU A 167 -24.19 -2.05 -19.11
C GLU A 167 -23.54 -1.95 -17.73
N ARG A 168 -22.64 -2.89 -17.39
CA ARG A 168 -21.90 -2.85 -16.13
C ARG A 168 -20.99 -1.64 -16.02
N LEU A 169 -20.27 -1.27 -17.07
CA LEU A 169 -19.42 -0.09 -17.10
C LEU A 169 -20.26 1.18 -16.88
N ALA A 170 -21.37 1.33 -17.60
CA ALA A 170 -22.28 2.46 -17.44
C ALA A 170 -22.89 2.50 -16.03
N ALA A 171 -23.34 1.38 -15.49
CA ALA A 171 -23.87 1.28 -14.14
C ALA A 171 -22.81 1.58 -13.05
N SER A 172 -21.52 1.38 -13.37
CA SER A 172 -20.38 1.71 -12.50
C SER A 172 -19.90 3.16 -12.64
N GLY A 173 -20.61 3.98 -13.42
CA GLY A 173 -20.30 5.40 -13.59
C GLY A 173 -19.24 5.71 -14.66
N TYR A 174 -18.87 4.72 -15.49
CA TYR A 174 -18.00 4.99 -16.62
C TYR A 174 -18.72 5.78 -17.72
N GLU A 175 -18.04 6.78 -18.26
CA GLU A 175 -18.55 7.62 -19.34
C GLU A 175 -18.28 6.99 -20.71
N ARG A 176 -19.31 6.93 -21.56
CA ARG A 176 -19.13 6.51 -22.96
C ARG A 176 -18.65 7.67 -23.81
N VAL A 177 -17.49 7.52 -24.45
CA VAL A 177 -16.84 8.54 -25.29
C VAL A 177 -16.49 7.97 -26.66
N SER A 178 -16.19 8.83 -27.63
CA SER A 178 -15.70 8.41 -28.94
C SER A 178 -14.24 7.93 -28.92
N GLN A 179 -13.44 8.49 -27.98
CA GLN A 179 -12.04 8.11 -27.79
C GLN A 179 -11.70 8.24 -26.30
N VAL A 180 -11.16 7.19 -25.70
CA VAL A 180 -10.74 7.18 -24.29
C VAL A 180 -9.49 8.04 -24.13
N THR A 181 -9.57 9.00 -23.22
CA THR A 181 -8.45 9.91 -22.89
C THR A 181 -8.04 9.85 -21.42
N ILE A 182 -8.97 9.48 -20.53
CA ILE A 182 -8.74 9.37 -19.09
C ILE A 182 -9.38 8.10 -18.53
N ARG A 183 -8.99 7.73 -17.30
CA ARG A 183 -9.64 6.63 -16.56
C ARG A 183 -11.11 6.97 -16.27
N GLY A 184 -11.95 5.95 -16.21
CA GLY A 184 -13.41 6.14 -16.04
C GLY A 184 -14.16 6.34 -17.35
N GLN A 185 -13.51 6.25 -18.51
CA GLN A 185 -14.13 6.32 -19.84
C GLN A 185 -14.05 4.98 -20.56
N PHE A 186 -14.99 4.74 -21.46
CA PHE A 186 -14.94 3.62 -22.41
C PHE A 186 -15.42 4.06 -23.81
N ALA A 187 -14.89 3.40 -24.82
CA ALA A 187 -15.28 3.58 -26.22
C ALA A 187 -15.63 2.23 -26.85
N VAL A 188 -16.55 2.26 -27.82
CA VAL A 188 -17.02 1.07 -28.57
C VAL A 188 -17.10 1.44 -30.05
#